data_4044287196324e4dcfedff73564c3fa2
#
_entry.id   4044287196324e4dcfedff73564c3fa2
#
_cell.length_a   1.000
_cell.length_b   1.000
_cell.length_c   1.000
_cell.angle_alpha   90.00
_cell.angle_beta   90.00
_cell.angle_gamma   90.00
#
_symmetry.space_group_name_H-M   'P 1'
#
loop_
_entity.id
_entity.type
_entity.pdbx_description
1 polymer ?
#
loop_
_entity_poly.entity_id
_entity_poly.type
_entity_poly.pdbx_seq_one_letter_code
_entity_poly.pdbx_strand_id
1 'polypeptide(L)'
;MSAFVQKPAPAFTAQAVMPGGEFKDVSLADFKGQWVILLFYPLDFTFVCPTELVEFSDAMERFRKINTTVLGISTDSAFSHLAWVQRPRSQGGLGPEMQLPLVADKSLSIAKDYGVLLEKQGIALRGLFIIDPKGIVRQVTVNDLPVGRSAVEAIRLVEAFQFVEEHGEVCPAGWNKGARTIKADPKGSLEYFAAAHGEKTNGNGESHKRPRLV
;
A
#
# COMPACT_ATOMS: atom_id res chain seq x y z
N MET A 1 5.17 -1.02 -20.52
CA MET A 1 3.76 -0.62 -20.24
C MET A 1 3.68 -0.33 -18.75
N SER A 2 3.21 0.85 -18.38
CA SER A 2 3.08 1.17 -16.95
C SER A 2 1.93 0.39 -16.31
N ALA A 3 2.05 0.07 -15.01
CA ALA A 3 0.99 -0.61 -14.25
C ALA A 3 -0.23 0.31 -14.09
N PHE A 4 -1.41 -0.17 -14.48
CA PHE A 4 -2.67 0.58 -14.38
C PHE A 4 -3.72 -0.20 -13.59
N VAL A 5 -4.59 0.54 -12.89
CA VAL A 5 -5.75 -0.03 -12.19
C VAL A 5 -6.63 -0.83 -13.17
N GLN A 6 -7.15 -1.97 -12.71
CA GLN A 6 -7.93 -2.94 -13.49
C GLN A 6 -7.15 -3.70 -14.57
N LYS A 7 -5.83 -3.61 -14.58
CA LYS A 7 -4.97 -4.39 -15.48
C LYS A 7 -4.12 -5.38 -14.69
N PRO A 8 -3.67 -6.47 -15.33
CA PRO A 8 -2.69 -7.36 -14.72
C PRO A 8 -1.43 -6.59 -14.30
N ALA A 9 -0.95 -6.88 -13.10
CA ALA A 9 0.30 -6.33 -12.61
C ALA A 9 1.48 -6.87 -13.44
N PRO A 10 2.46 -6.04 -13.82
CA PRO A 10 3.67 -6.49 -14.49
C PRO A 10 4.39 -7.57 -13.67
N ALA A 11 4.68 -8.70 -14.30
CA ALA A 11 5.39 -9.79 -13.67
C ALA A 11 6.87 -9.43 -13.48
N PHE A 12 7.46 -9.91 -12.39
CA PHE A 12 8.90 -9.80 -12.16
C PHE A 12 9.42 -11.00 -11.38
N THR A 13 10.73 -11.21 -11.49
CA THR A 13 11.53 -12.07 -10.60
C THR A 13 12.83 -11.34 -10.32
N ALA A 14 13.18 -11.18 -9.04
CA ALA A 14 14.39 -10.51 -8.63
C ALA A 14 14.90 -11.04 -7.29
N GLN A 15 16.18 -10.87 -7.02
CA GLN A 15 16.76 -11.22 -5.73
C GLN A 15 16.23 -10.29 -4.64
N ALA A 16 15.93 -10.85 -3.49
CA ALA A 16 15.46 -10.11 -2.31
C ALA A 16 16.24 -10.50 -1.06
N VAL A 17 16.30 -9.60 -0.09
CA VAL A 17 16.67 -9.89 1.30
C VAL A 17 15.39 -10.18 2.06
N MET A 18 15.27 -11.41 2.56
CA MET A 18 14.14 -11.84 3.36
C MET A 18 14.29 -11.41 4.83
N PRO A 19 13.20 -11.38 5.61
CA PRO A 19 13.30 -11.28 7.07
C PRO A 19 14.29 -12.32 7.62
N GLY A 20 15.22 -11.86 8.47
CA GLY A 20 16.34 -12.71 8.94
C GLY A 20 17.61 -12.59 8.10
N GLY A 21 17.58 -11.89 6.95
CA GLY A 21 18.79 -11.55 6.16
C GLY A 21 19.17 -12.58 5.10
N GLU A 22 18.34 -13.59 4.83
CA GLU A 22 18.58 -14.56 3.77
C GLU A 22 18.34 -13.94 2.39
N PHE A 23 19.20 -14.28 1.41
CA PHE A 23 18.96 -13.97 0.00
C PHE A 23 18.05 -15.01 -0.65
N LYS A 24 17.04 -14.56 -1.35
CA LYS A 24 16.10 -15.43 -2.08
C LYS A 24 15.62 -14.72 -3.35
N ASP A 25 15.46 -15.47 -4.44
CA ASP A 25 14.72 -14.97 -5.60
C ASP A 25 13.23 -14.96 -5.28
N VAL A 26 12.60 -13.81 -5.52
CA VAL A 26 11.18 -13.56 -5.28
C VAL A 26 10.51 -13.19 -6.60
N SER A 27 9.44 -13.87 -6.91
CA SER A 27 8.58 -13.58 -8.07
C SER A 27 7.21 -13.08 -7.61
N LEU A 28 6.59 -12.15 -8.35
CA LEU A 28 5.21 -11.77 -8.07
C LEU A 28 4.25 -12.97 -8.09
N ALA A 29 4.54 -13.98 -8.89
CA ALA A 29 3.76 -15.21 -9.00
C ALA A 29 3.74 -16.05 -7.71
N ASP A 30 4.74 -15.91 -6.82
CA ASP A 30 4.83 -16.64 -5.55
C ASP A 30 3.70 -16.24 -4.58
N PHE A 31 3.08 -15.10 -4.81
CA PHE A 31 2.01 -14.54 -3.96
C PHE A 31 0.61 -14.71 -4.54
N LYS A 32 0.44 -15.58 -5.55
CA LYS A 32 -0.87 -15.87 -6.13
C LYS A 32 -1.86 -16.34 -5.04
N GLY A 33 -3.05 -15.75 -5.01
CA GLY A 33 -4.06 -16.03 -3.99
C GLY A 33 -3.96 -15.16 -2.75
N GLN A 34 -2.99 -14.23 -2.69
CA GLN A 34 -2.83 -13.23 -1.64
C GLN A 34 -2.97 -11.82 -2.22
N TRP A 35 -3.31 -10.87 -1.36
CA TRP A 35 -3.13 -9.47 -1.67
C TRP A 35 -1.65 -9.12 -1.57
N VAL A 36 -1.17 -8.30 -2.50
CA VAL A 36 0.24 -7.87 -2.54
C VAL A 36 0.30 -6.36 -2.57
N ILE A 37 1.16 -5.80 -1.73
CA ILE A 37 1.53 -4.38 -1.79
C ILE A 37 2.98 -4.30 -2.25
N LEU A 38 3.20 -3.61 -3.37
CA LEU A 38 4.54 -3.23 -3.81
C LEU A 38 4.81 -1.81 -3.35
N LEU A 39 5.82 -1.65 -2.49
CA LEU A 39 6.23 -0.39 -1.88
C LEU A 39 7.57 0.04 -2.48
N PHE A 40 7.51 0.77 -3.60
CA PHE A 40 8.72 1.33 -4.23
C PHE A 40 9.26 2.50 -3.41
N TYR A 41 10.56 2.55 -3.20
CA TYR A 41 11.23 3.65 -2.51
C TYR A 41 12.53 4.03 -3.25
N PRO A 42 13.01 5.29 -3.11
CA PRO A 42 14.14 5.78 -3.88
C PRO A 42 15.44 5.03 -3.66
N LEU A 43 15.98 5.06 -2.43
CA LEU A 43 17.30 4.52 -2.10
C LEU A 43 17.40 4.09 -0.63
N ASP A 44 18.26 3.11 -0.39
CA ASP A 44 18.76 2.74 0.93
C ASP A 44 19.52 3.92 1.59
N PHE A 45 19.68 3.88 2.90
CA PHE A 45 20.47 4.82 3.70
C PHE A 45 20.09 6.30 3.53
N THR A 46 18.83 6.59 3.21
CA THR A 46 18.28 7.94 3.09
C THR A 46 17.45 8.37 4.32
N PHE A 47 16.53 9.32 4.19
CA PHE A 47 15.90 9.97 5.34
C PHE A 47 14.43 9.57 5.52
N VAL A 48 13.58 9.72 4.48
CA VAL A 48 12.17 9.35 4.52
C VAL A 48 11.99 7.84 4.36
N CYS A 49 12.82 7.18 3.54
CA CYS A 49 12.67 5.75 3.23
C CYS A 49 12.67 4.85 4.47
N PRO A 50 13.59 5.01 5.45
CA PRO A 50 13.56 4.14 6.63
C PRO A 50 12.29 4.35 7.47
N THR A 51 11.71 5.54 7.50
CA THR A 51 10.48 5.80 8.25
C THR A 51 9.30 5.02 7.68
N GLU A 52 9.17 4.97 6.34
CA GLU A 52 8.13 4.20 5.67
C GLU A 52 8.32 2.69 5.89
N LEU A 53 9.52 2.17 5.56
CA LEU A 53 9.81 0.74 5.63
C LEU A 53 9.65 0.19 7.06
N VAL A 54 10.04 0.96 8.08
CA VAL A 54 9.84 0.60 9.49
C VAL A 54 8.35 0.60 9.84
N GLU A 55 7.56 1.63 9.45
CA GLU A 55 6.11 1.67 9.71
C GLU A 55 5.40 0.46 9.08
N PHE A 56 5.70 0.15 7.80
CA PHE A 56 5.14 -1.01 7.15
C PHE A 56 5.59 -2.33 7.77
N SER A 57 6.86 -2.44 8.18
CA SER A 57 7.40 -3.61 8.88
C SER A 57 6.69 -3.84 10.20
N ASP A 58 6.52 -2.80 11.00
CA ASP A 58 5.85 -2.89 12.30
C ASP A 58 4.35 -3.22 12.15
N ALA A 59 3.75 -2.90 10.99
CA ALA A 59 2.38 -3.24 10.65
C ALA A 59 2.21 -4.64 10.03
N MET A 60 3.28 -5.42 9.80
CA MET A 60 3.22 -6.70 9.06
C MET A 60 2.27 -7.72 9.65
N GLU A 61 2.11 -7.78 10.97
CA GLU A 61 1.14 -8.68 11.60
C GLU A 61 -0.30 -8.31 11.19
N ARG A 62 -0.62 -7.01 11.08
CA ARG A 62 -1.92 -6.54 10.62
C ARG A 62 -2.16 -6.90 9.15
N PHE A 63 -1.14 -6.73 8.30
CA PHE A 63 -1.21 -7.12 6.88
C PHE A 63 -1.44 -8.64 6.73
N ARG A 64 -0.73 -9.48 7.48
CA ARG A 64 -0.91 -10.93 7.47
C ARG A 64 -2.34 -11.34 7.86
N LYS A 65 -2.95 -10.68 8.86
CA LYS A 65 -4.34 -10.93 9.29
C LYS A 65 -5.37 -10.68 8.20
N ILE A 66 -5.06 -9.84 7.23
CA ILE A 66 -5.91 -9.55 6.05
C ILE A 66 -5.34 -10.20 4.77
N ASN A 67 -4.62 -11.32 4.90
CA ASN A 67 -4.03 -12.08 3.78
C ASN A 67 -3.24 -11.21 2.80
N THR A 68 -2.40 -10.30 3.32
CA THR A 68 -1.65 -9.34 2.53
C THR A 68 -0.16 -9.46 2.79
N THR A 69 0.63 -9.50 1.72
CA THR A 69 2.10 -9.41 1.76
C THR A 69 2.55 -8.05 1.27
N VAL A 70 3.58 -7.48 1.91
CA VAL A 70 4.19 -6.21 1.48
C VAL A 70 5.63 -6.49 1.07
N LEU A 71 6.04 -5.97 -0.09
CA LEU A 71 7.39 -6.05 -0.62
C LEU A 71 7.95 -4.63 -0.77
N GLY A 72 9.06 -4.32 -0.11
CA GLY A 72 9.84 -3.10 -0.38
C GLY A 72 10.67 -3.28 -1.63
N ILE A 73 10.73 -2.29 -2.52
CA ILE A 73 11.45 -2.38 -3.80
C ILE A 73 12.25 -1.10 -4.03
N SER A 74 13.56 -1.22 -4.24
CA SER A 74 14.39 -0.12 -4.74
C SER A 74 15.39 -0.61 -5.80
N THR A 75 16.06 0.33 -6.40
CA THR A 75 17.08 0.05 -7.43
C THR A 75 18.46 -0.31 -6.83
N ASP A 76 18.56 -0.39 -5.51
CA ASP A 76 19.75 -0.83 -4.80
C ASP A 76 20.00 -2.33 -4.99
N SER A 77 21.19 -2.80 -4.60
CA SER A 77 21.52 -4.21 -4.61
C SER A 77 21.01 -4.92 -3.35
N ALA A 78 20.81 -6.24 -3.42
CA ALA A 78 20.49 -7.05 -2.25
C ALA A 78 21.56 -6.95 -1.14
N PHE A 79 22.83 -6.71 -1.50
CA PHE A 79 23.90 -6.48 -0.53
C PHE A 79 23.74 -5.16 0.23
N SER A 80 23.28 -4.08 -0.46
CA SER A 80 22.94 -2.81 0.18
C SER A 80 21.76 -3.00 1.14
N HIS A 81 20.70 -3.66 0.70
CA HIS A 81 19.54 -3.98 1.55
C HIS A 81 19.96 -4.74 2.81
N LEU A 82 20.81 -5.78 2.67
CA LEU A 82 21.29 -6.55 3.83
C LEU A 82 22.07 -5.68 4.81
N ALA A 83 23.00 -4.87 4.31
CA ALA A 83 23.77 -3.97 5.16
C ALA A 83 22.86 -2.96 5.90
N TRP A 84 21.83 -2.48 5.23
CA TRP A 84 20.88 -1.53 5.81
C TRP A 84 19.95 -2.18 6.85
N VAL A 85 19.49 -3.41 6.63
CA VAL A 85 18.75 -4.21 7.61
C VAL A 85 19.59 -4.49 8.85
N GLN A 86 20.88 -4.78 8.70
CA GLN A 86 21.79 -5.03 9.84
C GLN A 86 22.10 -3.77 10.66
N ARG A 87 21.89 -2.57 10.12
CA ARG A 87 22.14 -1.32 10.83
C ARG A 87 21.01 -1.01 11.80
N PRO A 88 21.30 -0.58 13.06
CA PRO A 88 20.29 -0.22 14.05
C PRO A 88 19.38 0.93 13.59
N ARG A 89 18.08 0.87 13.93
CA ARG A 89 17.10 1.94 13.65
C ARG A 89 17.53 3.30 14.22
N SER A 90 18.14 3.32 15.39
CA SER A 90 18.66 4.54 16.00
C SER A 90 19.78 5.24 15.21
N GLN A 91 20.33 4.56 14.22
CA GLN A 91 21.37 5.06 13.32
C GLN A 91 20.86 5.24 11.89
N GLY A 92 19.54 5.26 11.67
CA GLY A 92 18.93 5.37 10.35
C GLY A 92 18.94 4.06 9.54
N GLY A 93 19.19 2.92 10.19
CA GLY A 93 19.02 1.59 9.62
C GLY A 93 17.59 1.07 9.74
N LEU A 94 17.33 -0.12 9.23
CA LEU A 94 16.01 -0.77 9.33
C LEU A 94 15.91 -1.69 10.56
N GLY A 95 17.04 -2.14 11.09
CA GLY A 95 17.12 -3.08 12.22
C GLY A 95 16.95 -4.55 11.80
N PRO A 96 17.61 -5.47 12.50
CA PRO A 96 17.54 -6.91 12.20
C PRO A 96 16.15 -7.51 12.41
N GLU A 97 15.26 -6.80 13.09
CA GLU A 97 13.86 -7.17 13.30
C GLU A 97 12.96 -6.87 12.09
N MET A 98 13.51 -6.37 10.99
CA MET A 98 12.78 -6.05 9.76
C MET A 98 11.94 -7.23 9.26
N GLN A 99 10.64 -6.99 9.04
CA GLN A 99 9.68 -8.01 8.61
C GLN A 99 9.29 -7.94 7.13
N LEU A 100 9.77 -6.91 6.40
CA LEU A 100 9.53 -6.78 4.97
C LEU A 100 10.65 -7.46 4.18
N PRO A 101 10.32 -8.29 3.15
CA PRO A 101 11.26 -8.61 2.10
C PRO A 101 11.65 -7.35 1.31
N LEU A 102 12.93 -7.16 1.04
CA LEU A 102 13.46 -6.06 0.25
C LEU A 102 13.96 -6.59 -1.11
N VAL A 103 13.26 -6.24 -2.16
CA VAL A 103 13.52 -6.68 -3.54
C VAL A 103 14.48 -5.72 -4.21
N ALA A 104 15.56 -6.27 -4.79
CA ALA A 104 16.60 -5.52 -5.47
C ALA A 104 16.29 -5.39 -6.97
N ASP A 105 15.73 -4.26 -7.40
CA ASP A 105 15.51 -3.95 -8.82
C ASP A 105 16.79 -3.36 -9.46
N LYS A 106 17.88 -4.10 -9.40
CA LYS A 106 19.19 -3.64 -9.93
C LYS A 106 19.19 -3.41 -11.43
N SER A 107 18.29 -4.06 -12.15
CA SER A 107 18.09 -3.89 -13.59
C SER A 107 17.26 -2.66 -13.96
N LEU A 108 16.61 -1.99 -13.00
CA LEU A 108 15.67 -0.90 -13.17
C LEU A 108 14.38 -1.32 -13.91
N SER A 109 14.24 -2.59 -14.26
CA SER A 109 13.14 -3.08 -15.09
C SER A 109 11.81 -3.05 -14.35
N ILE A 110 11.79 -3.39 -13.05
CA ILE A 110 10.57 -3.40 -12.26
C ILE A 110 10.05 -1.97 -12.10
N ALA A 111 10.88 -1.04 -11.65
CA ALA A 111 10.51 0.36 -11.52
C ALA A 111 10.03 0.98 -12.84
N LYS A 112 10.65 0.59 -13.96
CA LYS A 112 10.25 1.02 -15.30
C LYS A 112 8.88 0.46 -15.70
N ASP A 113 8.64 -0.84 -15.50
CA ASP A 113 7.39 -1.51 -15.87
C ASP A 113 6.21 -1.01 -15.03
N TYR A 114 6.48 -0.63 -13.77
CA TYR A 114 5.49 -0.01 -12.90
C TYR A 114 5.35 1.50 -13.10
N GLY A 115 6.15 2.12 -13.97
CA GLY A 115 6.05 3.54 -14.33
C GLY A 115 6.50 4.50 -13.24
N VAL A 116 7.37 4.06 -12.34
CA VAL A 116 7.89 4.86 -11.21
C VAL A 116 9.38 5.18 -11.32
N LEU A 117 10.05 4.77 -12.39
CA LEU A 117 11.47 5.01 -12.59
C LEU A 117 11.76 6.48 -12.97
N LEU A 118 12.62 7.13 -12.23
CA LEU A 118 13.27 8.38 -12.61
C LEU A 118 14.56 8.05 -13.39
N GLU A 119 14.43 7.89 -14.71
CA GLU A 119 15.51 7.35 -15.58
C GLU A 119 16.85 8.07 -15.43
N LYS A 120 16.82 9.42 -15.34
CA LYS A 120 18.06 10.23 -15.20
C LYS A 120 18.78 10.00 -13.87
N GLN A 121 18.05 9.64 -12.82
CA GLN A 121 18.59 9.44 -11.47
C GLN A 121 18.84 7.95 -11.18
N GLY A 122 18.21 7.05 -11.94
CA GLY A 122 18.28 5.61 -11.70
C GLY A 122 17.61 5.16 -10.41
N ILE A 123 16.60 5.89 -9.94
CA ILE A 123 15.88 5.62 -8.70
C ILE A 123 14.37 5.54 -8.93
N ALA A 124 13.65 4.92 -8.00
CA ALA A 124 12.19 4.89 -8.05
C ALA A 124 11.56 6.11 -7.33
N LEU A 125 10.44 6.60 -7.84
CA LEU A 125 9.48 7.41 -7.07
C LEU A 125 8.88 6.55 -5.94
N ARG A 126 8.19 7.20 -5.00
CA ARG A 126 7.46 6.51 -3.93
C ARG A 126 6.14 5.98 -4.47
N GLY A 127 6.22 4.88 -5.24
CA GLY A 127 5.06 4.16 -5.76
C GLY A 127 4.53 3.14 -4.75
N LEU A 128 3.21 3.08 -4.57
CA LEU A 128 2.53 2.01 -3.84
C LEU A 128 1.47 1.43 -4.74
N PHE A 129 1.50 0.11 -4.92
CA PHE A 129 0.56 -0.63 -5.76
C PHE A 129 -0.11 -1.71 -4.92
N ILE A 130 -1.45 -1.71 -4.87
CA ILE A 130 -2.23 -2.78 -4.26
C ILE A 130 -2.70 -3.71 -5.37
N ILE A 131 -2.35 -4.98 -5.26
CA ILE A 131 -2.63 -6.04 -6.23
C ILE A 131 -3.50 -7.09 -5.55
N ASP A 132 -4.59 -7.49 -6.21
CA ASP A 132 -5.52 -8.48 -5.68
C ASP A 132 -5.00 -9.93 -5.86
N PRO A 133 -5.66 -10.93 -5.24
CA PRO A 133 -5.28 -12.36 -5.35
C PRO A 133 -5.28 -12.93 -6.78
N LYS A 134 -5.91 -12.23 -7.74
CA LYS A 134 -5.94 -12.60 -9.16
C LYS A 134 -4.79 -11.95 -9.94
N GLY A 135 -3.96 -11.14 -9.28
CA GLY A 135 -2.85 -10.41 -9.90
C GLY A 135 -3.27 -9.11 -10.60
N ILE A 136 -4.45 -8.56 -10.29
CA ILE A 136 -4.94 -7.32 -10.89
C ILE A 136 -4.62 -6.13 -9.99
N VAL A 137 -4.09 -5.06 -10.56
CA VAL A 137 -3.84 -3.80 -9.84
C VAL A 137 -5.16 -3.14 -9.47
N ARG A 138 -5.38 -2.91 -8.19
CA ARG A 138 -6.62 -2.31 -7.66
C ARG A 138 -6.45 -0.85 -7.24
N GLN A 139 -5.24 -0.45 -6.86
CA GLN A 139 -4.95 0.92 -6.44
C GLN A 139 -3.50 1.26 -6.75
N VAL A 140 -3.25 2.52 -7.10
CA VAL A 140 -1.93 3.10 -7.32
C VAL A 140 -1.87 4.44 -6.62
N THR A 141 -0.82 4.65 -5.82
CA THR A 141 -0.43 5.96 -5.30
C THR A 141 1.04 6.19 -5.65
N VAL A 142 1.36 7.36 -6.17
CA VAL A 142 2.76 7.75 -6.43
C VAL A 142 2.99 9.12 -5.80
N ASN A 143 3.82 9.16 -4.77
CA ASN A 143 4.27 10.41 -4.17
C ASN A 143 5.62 10.81 -4.76
N ASP A 144 5.85 12.12 -4.81
CA ASP A 144 7.19 12.68 -5.02
C ASP A 144 8.10 12.36 -3.83
N LEU A 145 9.41 12.50 -4.03
CA LEU A 145 10.46 12.02 -3.13
C LEU A 145 10.36 12.49 -1.65
N PRO A 146 9.90 13.73 -1.33
CA PRO A 146 9.97 14.23 0.04
C PRO A 146 8.83 13.74 0.96
N VAL A 147 7.78 13.09 0.44
CA VAL A 147 6.58 12.76 1.23
C VAL A 147 6.35 11.25 1.30
N GLY A 148 6.44 10.69 2.51
CA GLY A 148 6.18 9.26 2.80
C GLY A 148 4.71 8.88 2.70
N ARG A 149 4.47 7.56 2.61
CA ARG A 149 3.14 6.93 2.55
C ARG A 149 2.78 6.34 3.91
N SER A 150 1.51 6.01 4.11
CA SER A 150 0.98 5.49 5.37
C SER A 150 0.59 4.01 5.28
N ALA A 151 1.09 3.18 6.18
CA ALA A 151 0.70 1.78 6.31
C ALA A 151 -0.77 1.63 6.75
N VAL A 152 -1.25 2.56 7.58
CA VAL A 152 -2.66 2.56 8.04
C VAL A 152 -3.61 2.78 6.88
N GLU A 153 -3.29 3.71 5.96
CA GLU A 153 -4.10 3.94 4.76
C GLU A 153 -4.05 2.75 3.80
N ALA A 154 -2.89 2.12 3.63
CA ALA A 154 -2.76 0.92 2.81
C ALA A 154 -3.62 -0.24 3.35
N ILE A 155 -3.63 -0.47 4.67
CA ILE A 155 -4.48 -1.47 5.32
C ILE A 155 -5.96 -1.13 5.09
N ARG A 156 -6.36 0.12 5.34
CA ARG A 156 -7.74 0.59 5.13
C ARG A 156 -8.24 0.30 3.71
N LEU A 157 -7.39 0.57 2.71
CA LEU A 157 -7.73 0.34 1.30
C LEU A 157 -7.88 -1.14 0.99
N VAL A 158 -6.97 -2.01 1.46
CA VAL A 158 -7.09 -3.46 1.27
C VAL A 158 -8.37 -3.97 1.92
N GLU A 159 -8.66 -3.59 3.17
CA GLU A 159 -9.91 -3.97 3.87
C GLU A 159 -11.16 -3.51 3.11
N ALA A 160 -11.12 -2.31 2.50
CA ALA A 160 -12.23 -1.80 1.70
C ALA A 160 -12.44 -2.64 0.42
N PHE A 161 -11.37 -3.00 -0.30
CA PHE A 161 -11.49 -3.86 -1.48
C PHE A 161 -11.98 -5.26 -1.11
N GLN A 162 -11.48 -5.85 -0.02
CA GLN A 162 -11.94 -7.15 0.48
C GLN A 162 -13.42 -7.12 0.84
N PHE A 163 -13.86 -6.06 1.52
CA PHE A 163 -15.27 -5.88 1.88
C PHE A 163 -16.17 -5.85 0.64
N VAL A 164 -15.79 -5.08 -0.37
CA VAL A 164 -16.55 -5.01 -1.64
C VAL A 164 -16.63 -6.37 -2.33
N GLU A 165 -15.54 -7.14 -2.34
CA GLU A 165 -15.52 -8.48 -2.95
C GLU A 165 -16.42 -9.47 -2.20
N GLU A 166 -16.46 -9.39 -0.86
CA GLU A 166 -17.24 -10.29 -0.02
C GLU A 166 -18.74 -9.97 0.00
N HIS A 167 -19.09 -8.67 0.07
CA HIS A 167 -20.47 -8.24 0.34
C HIS A 167 -21.18 -7.64 -0.87
N GLY A 168 -20.45 -7.25 -1.94
CA GLY A 168 -21.02 -6.61 -3.13
C GLY A 168 -21.53 -5.18 -2.92
N GLU A 169 -21.40 -4.62 -1.70
CA GLU A 169 -21.71 -3.24 -1.39
C GLU A 169 -20.49 -2.36 -1.63
N VAL A 170 -20.68 -1.06 -1.89
CA VAL A 170 -19.56 -0.15 -2.16
C VAL A 170 -19.19 0.68 -0.93
N CYS A 171 -17.91 0.95 -0.78
CA CYS A 171 -17.33 1.71 0.31
C CYS A 171 -17.34 3.22 -0.03
N PRO A 172 -18.00 4.08 0.77
CA PRO A 172 -17.95 5.53 0.56
C PRO A 172 -16.58 6.12 0.87
N ALA A 173 -16.40 7.39 0.54
CA ALA A 173 -15.17 8.12 0.85
C ALA A 173 -14.81 8.05 2.34
N GLY A 174 -13.55 7.76 2.64
CA GLY A 174 -13.06 7.64 4.02
C GLY A 174 -13.59 6.43 4.80
N TRP A 175 -14.16 5.43 4.11
CA TRP A 175 -14.68 4.23 4.76
C TRP A 175 -13.58 3.51 5.54
N ASN A 176 -13.95 3.03 6.73
CA ASN A 176 -13.14 2.16 7.57
C ASN A 176 -13.96 0.93 7.95
N LYS A 177 -13.30 -0.16 8.27
CA LYS A 177 -13.94 -1.42 8.69
C LYS A 177 -14.95 -1.18 9.80
N GLY A 178 -16.17 -1.69 9.61
CA GLY A 178 -17.32 -1.48 10.52
C GLY A 178 -18.13 -0.20 10.28
N ALA A 179 -17.69 0.68 9.37
CA ALA A 179 -18.49 1.82 8.94
C ALA A 179 -19.59 1.42 7.94
N ARG A 180 -20.58 2.30 7.76
CA ARG A 180 -21.69 2.07 6.82
C ARG A 180 -21.19 2.00 5.39
N THR A 181 -21.80 1.14 4.61
CA THR A 181 -21.60 0.93 3.17
C THR A 181 -22.82 1.38 2.37
N ILE A 182 -22.73 1.35 1.06
CA ILE A 182 -23.78 1.79 0.15
C ILE A 182 -24.17 0.61 -0.75
N LYS A 183 -25.46 0.27 -0.81
CA LYS A 183 -25.98 -0.63 -1.83
C LYS A 183 -25.86 0.05 -3.20
N ALA A 184 -25.22 -0.63 -4.16
CA ALA A 184 -24.88 -0.04 -5.46
C ALA A 184 -26.07 -0.05 -6.43
N ASP A 185 -27.23 0.44 -5.96
CA ASP A 185 -28.44 0.61 -6.76
C ASP A 185 -29.18 1.91 -6.38
N PRO A 186 -30.02 2.49 -7.30
CA PRO A 186 -30.66 3.79 -7.07
C PRO A 186 -31.61 3.87 -5.88
N LYS A 187 -32.23 2.76 -5.48
CA LYS A 187 -33.17 2.73 -4.35
C LYS A 187 -32.45 2.39 -3.04
N GLY A 188 -31.60 1.36 -3.05
CA GLY A 188 -30.86 0.90 -1.88
C GLY A 188 -29.85 1.93 -1.35
N SER A 189 -29.26 2.74 -2.25
CA SER A 189 -28.35 3.82 -1.86
C SER A 189 -29.01 4.93 -1.02
N LEU A 190 -30.33 5.12 -1.14
CA LEU A 190 -31.06 6.15 -0.40
C LEU A 190 -31.01 5.94 1.11
N GLU A 191 -30.93 4.70 1.57
CA GLU A 191 -30.78 4.38 3.00
C GLU A 191 -29.50 4.98 3.59
N TYR A 192 -28.39 4.84 2.87
CA TYR A 192 -27.12 5.44 3.27
C TYR A 192 -27.18 6.97 3.29
N PHE A 193 -27.72 7.58 2.22
CA PHE A 193 -27.77 9.03 2.11
C PHE A 193 -28.72 9.64 3.15
N ALA A 194 -29.87 9.02 3.43
CA ALA A 194 -30.77 9.46 4.50
C ALA A 194 -30.06 9.39 5.87
N ALA A 195 -29.29 8.35 6.14
CA ALA A 195 -28.56 8.22 7.39
C ALA A 195 -27.34 9.16 7.50
N ALA A 196 -26.68 9.47 6.37
CA ALA A 196 -25.49 10.33 6.35
C ALA A 196 -25.85 11.82 6.32
N HIS A 197 -26.97 12.20 5.70
CA HIS A 197 -27.33 13.57 5.39
C HIS A 197 -28.78 13.95 5.83
N GLY A 198 -29.58 13.00 6.34
CA GLY A 198 -30.90 13.28 6.88
C GLY A 198 -30.80 14.29 8.01
N GLU A 199 -31.75 15.23 8.07
CA GLU A 199 -31.83 16.22 9.14
C GLU A 199 -31.98 15.50 10.49
N LYS A 200 -31.04 15.74 11.40
CA LYS A 200 -31.26 15.41 12.80
C LYS A 200 -32.29 16.40 13.32
N THR A 201 -33.57 16.06 13.28
CA THR A 201 -34.59 16.78 14.03
C THR A 201 -34.30 16.55 15.52
N ASN A 202 -33.51 17.44 16.11
CA ASN A 202 -33.51 17.57 17.56
C ASN A 202 -34.91 18.12 17.93
N GLY A 203 -35.51 17.54 18.97
CA GLY A 203 -36.86 17.94 19.45
C GLY A 203 -37.01 19.40 19.89
N ASN A 204 -36.12 20.31 19.53
CA ASN A 204 -36.15 21.76 19.80
C ASN A 204 -35.75 22.56 18.55
N GLY A 205 -36.36 22.33 17.41
CA GLY A 205 -36.53 23.29 16.30
C GLY A 205 -35.32 24.09 15.77
N GLU A 206 -34.08 23.83 16.15
CA GLU A 206 -32.91 24.56 15.65
C GLU A 206 -32.03 23.67 14.77
N SER A 207 -31.91 24.02 13.49
CA SER A 207 -31.04 23.37 12.52
C SER A 207 -29.58 23.83 12.69
N HIS A 208 -28.74 22.98 13.24
CA HIS A 208 -27.27 23.23 13.28
C HIS A 208 -26.64 22.84 11.95
N LYS A 209 -26.23 23.84 11.13
CA LYS A 209 -25.38 23.64 9.96
C LYS A 209 -23.97 23.21 10.42
N ARG A 210 -23.48 22.08 9.91
CA ARG A 210 -22.09 21.65 10.14
C ARG A 210 -21.12 22.69 9.57
N PRO A 211 -19.99 22.98 10.26
CA PRO A 211 -18.96 23.83 9.68
C PRO A 211 -18.34 23.16 8.44
N ARG A 212 -18.13 23.94 7.38
CA ARG A 212 -17.35 23.53 6.22
C ARG A 212 -15.91 23.29 6.66
N LEU A 213 -15.36 22.11 6.33
CA LEU A 213 -13.92 21.89 6.39
C LEU A 213 -13.25 22.85 5.38
N VAL A 214 -12.37 23.68 5.87
CA VAL A 214 -11.44 24.51 5.09
C VAL A 214 -10.22 23.71 4.78
#